data_6d165829cf04bae9cb8aa3daf5a5c7e3
#
_entry.id   6d165829cf04bae9cb8aa3daf5a5c7e3
#
_cell.length_a   1.000
_cell.length_b   1.000
_cell.length_c   1.000
_cell.angle_alpha   90.00
_cell.angle_beta   90.00
_cell.angle_gamma   90.00
#
_symmetry.space_group_name_H-M   'P 1'
#
loop_
_entity.id
_entity.type
_entity.pdbx_description
1 polymer ?
#
loop_
_entity_poly.entity_id
_entity_poly.type
_entity_poly.pdbx_seq_one_letter_code
_entity_poly.pdbx_strand_id
1 'polypeptide(L)'
;MSSPADEVGYGNIHLDRSGQAEAFDAIGKRYDEAFPHKEGQVASTEWLAASLPAGSRVLDLGCGTGMPTALQLTEAGFEVVGVDLSMGMVALARENVPAGQFHRADMADLRSGGSLDLGRFDAVAAFFSLLMLPRAEIPLALRMVHHLLVPGGLFTLSMVEADVDDFSIPFIGENIRVSGYLRDELREVVEAAGFEISDESSYTYAPASADVQPEVQIFLRCIRRQV
;
A
#
# COMPACT_ATOMS: atom_id res chain seq x y z
N MET A 1 -7.40 -33.52 -4.26
CA MET A 1 -8.15 -33.18 -5.48
C MET A 1 -8.35 -31.68 -5.41
N SER A 2 -7.49 -30.93 -6.11
CA SER A 2 -7.55 -29.47 -6.15
C SER A 2 -8.73 -29.03 -7.00
N SER A 3 -9.46 -28.04 -6.54
CA SER A 3 -10.63 -27.47 -7.22
C SER A 3 -10.20 -26.67 -8.46
N PRO A 4 -10.96 -26.70 -9.58
CA PRO A 4 -10.59 -26.03 -10.82
C PRO A 4 -10.79 -24.51 -10.84
N ALA A 5 -11.01 -23.87 -9.68
CA ALA A 5 -11.25 -22.43 -9.57
C ALA A 5 -9.98 -21.57 -9.39
N ASP A 6 -8.79 -22.18 -9.28
CA ASP A 6 -7.55 -21.47 -8.94
C ASP A 6 -6.68 -21.09 -10.18
N GLU A 7 -7.12 -21.39 -11.40
CA GLU A 7 -6.45 -20.98 -12.63
C GLU A 7 -7.13 -19.77 -13.30
N VAL A 8 -7.23 -18.66 -12.61
CA VAL A 8 -7.39 -17.39 -13.31
C VAL A 8 -6.00 -16.96 -13.76
N GLY A 9 -5.69 -17.16 -15.05
CA GLY A 9 -4.41 -16.81 -15.64
C GLY A 9 -4.10 -15.33 -15.40
N TYR A 10 -3.16 -15.07 -14.51
CA TYR A 10 -2.51 -13.77 -14.36
C TYR A 10 -1.65 -13.57 -15.62
N GLY A 11 -2.19 -12.89 -16.63
CA GLY A 11 -1.40 -12.47 -17.77
C GLY A 11 -0.17 -11.72 -17.26
N ASN A 12 1.01 -12.07 -17.77
CA ASN A 12 2.27 -11.42 -17.47
C ASN A 12 2.28 -9.99 -18.03
N ILE A 13 1.59 -9.05 -17.38
CA ILE A 13 1.77 -7.62 -17.62
C ILE A 13 2.76 -7.16 -16.53
N HIS A 14 4.04 -7.47 -16.73
CA HIS A 14 5.13 -6.85 -15.99
C HIS A 14 5.51 -5.57 -16.74
N LEU A 15 4.93 -4.45 -16.37
CA LEU A 15 5.45 -3.16 -16.78
C LEU A 15 6.77 -2.91 -16.02
N ASP A 16 7.78 -2.40 -16.74
CA ASP A 16 9.03 -1.99 -16.12
C ASP A 16 8.77 -0.78 -15.21
N ARG A 17 8.92 -0.98 -13.90
CA ARG A 17 8.74 0.04 -12.86
C ARG A 17 10.08 0.56 -12.33
N SER A 18 11.19 0.26 -12.99
CA SER A 18 12.52 0.72 -12.55
C SER A 18 12.57 2.24 -12.41
N GLY A 19 11.97 2.99 -13.31
CA GLY A 19 11.87 4.45 -13.24
C GLY A 19 11.11 4.97 -12.01
N GLN A 20 10.08 4.26 -11.54
CA GLN A 20 9.41 4.59 -10.27
C GLN A 20 10.36 4.38 -9.07
N ALA A 21 11.03 3.24 -9.01
CA ALA A 21 12.00 2.96 -7.95
C ALA A 21 13.13 3.98 -7.91
N GLU A 22 13.70 4.33 -9.08
CA GLU A 22 14.76 5.33 -9.21
C GLU A 22 14.30 6.72 -8.73
N ALA A 23 13.07 7.13 -9.06
CA ALA A 23 12.52 8.39 -8.59
C ALA A 23 12.41 8.41 -7.05
N PHE A 24 11.89 7.35 -6.43
CA PHE A 24 11.80 7.27 -4.97
C PHE A 24 13.18 7.11 -4.30
N ASP A 25 14.15 6.46 -4.92
CA ASP A 25 15.54 6.44 -4.46
C ASP A 25 16.13 7.87 -4.43
N ALA A 26 15.86 8.70 -5.46
CA ALA A 26 16.30 10.08 -5.54
C ALA A 26 15.56 11.01 -4.55
N ILE A 27 14.25 10.77 -4.31
CA ILE A 27 13.45 11.53 -3.34
C ILE A 27 13.97 11.29 -1.92
N GLY A 28 14.15 10.03 -1.51
CA GLY A 28 14.68 9.66 -0.21
C GLY A 28 13.96 10.35 0.98
N LYS A 29 14.74 10.92 1.89
CA LYS A 29 14.24 11.60 3.12
C LYS A 29 13.35 12.80 2.83
N ARG A 30 13.45 13.42 1.64
CA ARG A 30 12.61 14.57 1.25
C ARG A 30 11.11 14.20 1.22
N TYR A 31 10.77 12.91 1.09
CA TYR A 31 9.39 12.45 1.14
C TYR A 31 8.71 12.81 2.47
N ASP A 32 9.34 12.49 3.60
CA ASP A 32 8.78 12.78 4.92
C ASP A 32 8.76 14.29 5.24
N GLU A 33 9.74 15.03 4.71
CA GLU A 33 9.78 16.50 4.83
C GLU A 33 8.64 17.17 4.03
N ALA A 34 8.31 16.63 2.85
CA ALA A 34 7.23 17.15 2.00
C ALA A 34 5.83 16.82 2.56
N PHE A 35 5.70 15.69 3.28
CA PHE A 35 4.44 15.21 3.86
C PHE A 35 4.55 15.09 5.39
N PRO A 36 4.67 16.21 6.13
CA PRO A 36 4.80 16.18 7.59
C PRO A 36 3.49 15.80 8.30
N HIS A 37 2.35 16.01 7.64
CA HIS A 37 1.02 15.75 8.16
C HIS A 37 0.45 14.48 7.56
N LYS A 38 0.28 13.45 8.37
CA LYS A 38 -0.16 12.11 7.95
C LYS A 38 -1.33 11.60 8.81
N GLU A 39 -2.26 12.51 9.17
CA GLU A 39 -3.34 12.24 10.13
C GLU A 39 -4.23 11.07 9.70
N GLY A 40 -4.58 10.98 8.41
CA GLY A 40 -5.40 9.88 7.88
C GLY A 40 -4.69 8.53 7.93
N GLN A 41 -3.38 8.52 7.67
CA GLN A 41 -2.53 7.33 7.74
C GLN A 41 -2.38 6.87 9.20
N VAL A 42 -2.09 7.81 10.12
CA VAL A 42 -2.00 7.56 11.56
C VAL A 42 -3.31 6.99 12.09
N ALA A 43 -4.45 7.64 11.81
CA ALA A 43 -5.76 7.18 12.26
C ALA A 43 -6.14 5.80 11.72
N SER A 44 -5.75 5.48 10.48
CA SER A 44 -6.00 4.16 9.89
C SER A 44 -5.10 3.07 10.49
N THR A 45 -3.87 3.42 10.85
CA THR A 45 -2.95 2.53 11.57
C THR A 45 -3.41 2.29 13.01
N GLU A 46 -3.92 3.31 13.70
CA GLU A 46 -4.55 3.18 15.03
C GLU A 46 -5.76 2.25 15.00
N TRP A 47 -6.57 2.33 13.95
CA TRP A 47 -7.70 1.40 13.77
C TRP A 47 -7.22 -0.06 13.67
N LEU A 48 -6.15 -0.35 12.91
CA LEU A 48 -5.55 -1.69 12.87
C LEU A 48 -5.08 -2.11 14.27
N ALA A 49 -4.35 -1.24 14.96
CA ALA A 49 -3.81 -1.53 16.28
C ALA A 49 -4.90 -1.82 17.33
N ALA A 50 -6.04 -1.12 17.25
CA ALA A 50 -7.17 -1.33 18.14
C ALA A 50 -8.00 -2.59 17.80
N SER A 51 -7.92 -3.07 16.56
CA SER A 51 -8.76 -4.17 16.05
C SER A 51 -8.07 -5.53 16.05
N LEU A 52 -6.75 -5.57 16.20
CA LEU A 52 -5.94 -6.78 16.11
C LEU A 52 -5.50 -7.28 17.49
N PRO A 53 -5.39 -8.59 17.70
CA PRO A 53 -4.72 -9.17 18.87
C PRO A 53 -3.23 -8.73 18.92
N ALA A 54 -2.70 -8.60 20.14
CA ALA A 54 -1.26 -8.33 20.33
C ALA A 54 -0.41 -9.42 19.66
N GLY A 55 0.68 -9.01 19.01
CA GLY A 55 1.58 -9.90 18.29
C GLY A 55 1.09 -10.34 16.92
N SER A 56 -0.03 -9.79 16.43
CA SER A 56 -0.48 -10.03 15.06
C SER A 56 0.56 -9.61 14.03
N ARG A 57 0.52 -10.27 12.89
CA ARG A 57 1.45 -10.07 11.78
C ARG A 57 0.88 -9.12 10.74
N VAL A 58 1.56 -8.01 10.48
CA VAL A 58 1.07 -6.94 9.61
C VAL A 58 2.05 -6.68 8.45
N LEU A 59 1.52 -6.65 7.22
CA LEU A 59 2.26 -6.22 6.03
C LEU A 59 2.04 -4.73 5.78
N ASP A 60 3.13 -3.99 5.64
CA ASP A 60 3.16 -2.62 5.13
C ASP A 60 3.59 -2.65 3.65
N LEU A 61 2.62 -2.57 2.74
CA LEU A 61 2.79 -2.74 1.30
C LEU A 61 3.06 -1.39 0.62
N GLY A 62 4.29 -1.19 0.15
CA GLY A 62 4.82 0.10 -0.24
C GLY A 62 5.20 0.91 1.00
N CYS A 63 6.05 0.32 1.86
CA CYS A 63 6.34 0.84 3.19
C CYS A 63 7.14 2.15 3.20
N GLY A 64 7.70 2.58 2.08
CA GLY A 64 8.51 3.79 1.98
C GLY A 64 9.61 3.82 3.04
N THR A 65 9.69 4.92 3.77
CA THR A 65 10.65 5.13 4.87
C THR A 65 10.30 4.37 6.17
N GLY A 66 9.18 3.61 6.20
CA GLY A 66 8.63 2.99 7.40
C GLY A 66 7.84 3.94 8.31
N MET A 67 7.77 5.23 7.94
CA MET A 67 7.18 6.30 8.75
C MET A 67 5.86 6.80 8.18
N PRO A 68 4.80 6.92 9.00
CA PRO A 68 4.68 6.56 10.41
C PRO A 68 4.23 5.10 10.63
N THR A 69 3.75 4.40 9.60
CA THR A 69 2.97 3.16 9.67
C THR A 69 3.73 2.03 10.36
N ALA A 70 4.88 1.63 9.78
CA ALA A 70 5.66 0.52 10.33
C ALA A 70 6.17 0.83 11.75
N LEU A 71 6.55 2.10 12.03
CA LEU A 71 6.96 2.51 13.37
C LEU A 71 5.80 2.35 14.37
N GLN A 72 4.65 2.93 14.06
CA GLN A 72 3.47 2.90 14.94
C GLN A 72 3.01 1.47 15.23
N LEU A 73 3.00 0.58 14.22
CA LEU A 73 2.66 -0.83 14.37
C LEU A 73 3.68 -1.60 15.22
N THR A 74 4.98 -1.34 15.02
CA THR A 74 6.05 -1.99 15.80
C THR A 74 6.01 -1.56 17.27
N GLU A 75 5.77 -0.26 17.53
CA GLU A 75 5.61 0.28 18.88
C GLU A 75 4.35 -0.28 19.57
N ALA A 76 3.31 -0.61 18.81
CA ALA A 76 2.11 -1.30 19.30
C ALA A 76 2.32 -2.81 19.55
N GLY A 77 3.51 -3.35 19.25
CA GLY A 77 3.90 -4.73 19.53
C GLY A 77 3.50 -5.74 18.46
N PHE A 78 3.29 -5.30 17.21
CA PHE A 78 3.02 -6.18 16.07
C PHE A 78 4.30 -6.67 15.39
N GLU A 79 4.22 -7.84 14.74
CA GLU A 79 5.25 -8.31 13.81
C GLU A 79 5.04 -7.61 12.46
N VAL A 80 5.91 -6.64 12.16
CA VAL A 80 5.78 -5.82 10.94
C VAL A 80 6.73 -6.31 9.87
N VAL A 81 6.18 -6.57 8.69
CA VAL A 81 6.92 -6.85 7.45
C VAL A 81 6.60 -5.72 6.46
N GLY A 82 7.63 -5.01 6.00
CA GLY A 82 7.49 -3.96 4.99
C GLY A 82 8.06 -4.41 3.65
N VAL A 83 7.39 -4.02 2.57
CA VAL A 83 7.85 -4.26 1.19
C VAL A 83 7.82 -2.96 0.41
N ASP A 84 8.90 -2.65 -0.28
CA ASP A 84 8.98 -1.50 -1.18
C ASP A 84 9.85 -1.83 -2.41
N LEU A 85 9.55 -1.21 -3.54
CA LEU A 85 10.32 -1.39 -4.77
C LEU A 85 11.66 -0.64 -4.73
N SER A 86 11.70 0.52 -4.05
CA SER A 86 12.88 1.37 -3.90
C SER A 86 13.86 0.81 -2.87
N MET A 87 15.12 0.62 -3.28
CA MET A 87 16.20 0.22 -2.37
C MET A 87 16.49 1.30 -1.33
N GLY A 88 16.44 2.56 -1.74
CA GLY A 88 16.66 3.71 -0.84
C GLY A 88 15.59 3.78 0.24
N MET A 89 14.32 3.59 -0.11
CA MET A 89 13.23 3.55 0.87
C MET A 89 13.38 2.40 1.86
N VAL A 90 13.68 1.19 1.38
CA VAL A 90 13.93 0.03 2.25
C VAL A 90 15.11 0.27 3.20
N ALA A 91 16.17 0.93 2.74
CA ALA A 91 17.30 1.27 3.60
C ALA A 91 16.89 2.25 4.70
N LEU A 92 16.11 3.27 4.39
CA LEU A 92 15.56 4.24 5.35
C LEU A 92 14.59 3.56 6.33
N ALA A 93 13.72 2.65 5.85
CA ALA A 93 12.80 1.91 6.71
C ALA A 93 13.56 1.07 7.76
N ARG A 94 14.64 0.41 7.36
CA ARG A 94 15.52 -0.34 8.30
C ARG A 94 16.23 0.55 9.31
N GLU A 95 16.61 1.76 8.90
CA GLU A 95 17.22 2.77 9.81
C GLU A 95 16.18 3.28 10.81
N ASN A 96 14.98 3.64 10.33
CA ASN A 96 13.94 4.26 11.14
C ASN A 96 13.22 3.27 12.08
N VAL A 97 13.03 2.01 11.61
CA VAL A 97 12.26 0.98 12.32
C VAL A 97 13.07 -0.33 12.42
N PRO A 98 14.14 -0.37 13.21
CA PRO A 98 15.04 -1.52 13.27
C PRO A 98 14.39 -2.82 13.81
N ALA A 99 13.21 -2.73 14.43
CA ALA A 99 12.45 -3.88 14.89
C ALA A 99 11.56 -4.51 13.79
N GLY A 100 11.34 -3.82 12.65
CA GLY A 100 10.60 -4.33 11.52
C GLY A 100 11.48 -5.16 10.56
N GLN A 101 10.84 -5.95 9.71
CA GLN A 101 11.50 -6.71 8.64
C GLN A 101 11.17 -6.05 7.30
N PHE A 102 12.18 -5.63 6.54
CA PHE A 102 11.96 -4.88 5.29
C PHE A 102 12.61 -5.58 4.09
N HIS A 103 11.84 -5.75 3.02
CA HIS A 103 12.26 -6.42 1.79
C HIS A 103 12.14 -5.47 0.60
N ARG A 104 13.17 -5.44 -0.24
CA ARG A 104 13.04 -4.86 -1.57
C ARG A 104 12.38 -5.87 -2.48
N ALA A 105 11.17 -5.58 -2.96
CA ALA A 105 10.47 -6.39 -3.96
C ALA A 105 9.42 -5.57 -4.68
N ASP A 106 9.05 -5.97 -5.88
CA ASP A 106 7.80 -5.53 -6.50
C ASP A 106 6.63 -6.21 -5.77
N MET A 107 5.56 -5.48 -5.51
CA MET A 107 4.37 -6.07 -4.90
C MET A 107 3.79 -7.22 -5.73
N ALA A 108 3.99 -7.23 -7.04
CA ALA A 108 3.61 -8.32 -7.91
C ALA A 108 4.36 -9.64 -7.60
N ASP A 109 5.52 -9.60 -6.94
CA ASP A 109 6.29 -10.77 -6.52
C ASP A 109 5.67 -11.51 -5.32
N LEU A 110 4.75 -10.87 -4.59
CA LEU A 110 4.06 -11.43 -3.43
C LEU A 110 2.88 -12.34 -3.79
N ARG A 111 2.48 -12.38 -5.06
CA ARG A 111 1.39 -13.26 -5.52
C ARG A 111 1.78 -14.74 -5.42
N SER A 112 0.79 -15.60 -5.34
CA SER A 112 1.01 -17.06 -5.36
C SER A 112 1.87 -17.47 -6.56
N GLY A 113 2.98 -18.18 -6.30
CA GLY A 113 3.97 -18.53 -7.30
C GLY A 113 4.92 -17.41 -7.73
N GLY A 114 4.88 -16.26 -7.04
CA GLY A 114 5.85 -15.18 -7.21
C GLY A 114 7.21 -15.51 -6.58
N SER A 115 8.16 -14.57 -6.70
CA SER A 115 9.54 -14.79 -6.24
C SER A 115 9.73 -14.65 -4.73
N LEU A 116 8.77 -14.03 -4.02
CA LEU A 116 8.84 -13.78 -2.58
C LEU A 116 7.60 -14.32 -1.86
N ASP A 117 7.79 -15.40 -1.08
CA ASP A 117 6.76 -15.95 -0.20
C ASP A 117 6.97 -15.46 1.23
N LEU A 118 6.08 -14.60 1.68
CA LEU A 118 6.08 -14.06 3.04
C LEU A 118 5.03 -14.71 3.95
N GLY A 119 4.30 -15.71 3.46
CA GLY A 119 3.20 -16.34 4.20
C GLY A 119 1.96 -15.44 4.30
N ARG A 120 1.14 -15.66 5.34
CA ARG A 120 -0.11 -14.90 5.54
C ARG A 120 0.03 -13.86 6.64
N PHE A 121 -0.88 -12.89 6.60
CA PHE A 121 -0.93 -11.75 7.51
C PHE A 121 -2.33 -11.60 8.13
N ASP A 122 -2.37 -11.10 9.36
CA ASP A 122 -3.61 -10.72 10.04
C ASP A 122 -4.14 -9.39 9.50
N ALA A 123 -3.23 -8.50 9.06
CA ALA A 123 -3.60 -7.27 8.38
C ALA A 123 -2.60 -6.86 7.30
N VAL A 124 -3.07 -6.01 6.37
CA VAL A 124 -2.25 -5.31 5.38
C VAL A 124 -2.58 -3.82 5.42
N ALA A 125 -1.55 -2.99 5.41
CA ALA A 125 -1.63 -1.56 5.14
C ALA A 125 -1.03 -1.26 3.77
N ALA A 126 -1.70 -0.44 2.94
CA ALA A 126 -1.20 -0.01 1.63
C ALA A 126 -1.50 1.48 1.43
N PHE A 127 -0.68 2.34 2.03
CA PHE A 127 -0.89 3.77 1.97
C PHE A 127 -0.14 4.39 0.80
N PHE A 128 -0.90 5.00 -0.13
CA PHE A 128 -0.38 5.67 -1.33
C PHE A 128 0.57 4.83 -2.18
N SER A 129 0.47 3.49 -2.11
CA SER A 129 1.30 2.56 -2.86
C SER A 129 0.60 2.00 -4.09
N LEU A 130 -0.69 1.65 -3.98
CA LEU A 130 -1.46 1.10 -5.11
C LEU A 130 -1.63 2.12 -6.24
N LEU A 131 -1.68 3.41 -5.94
CA LEU A 131 -1.77 4.47 -6.95
C LEU A 131 -0.52 4.54 -7.87
N MET A 132 0.58 3.88 -7.50
CA MET A 132 1.79 3.77 -8.33
C MET A 132 1.67 2.68 -9.43
N LEU A 133 0.53 2.01 -9.51
CA LEU A 133 0.21 1.00 -10.50
C LEU A 133 -0.73 1.58 -11.57
N PRO A 134 -0.64 1.12 -12.84
CA PRO A 134 -1.72 1.34 -13.80
C PRO A 134 -3.05 0.76 -13.30
N ARG A 135 -4.18 1.35 -13.68
CA ARG A 135 -5.51 0.86 -13.29
C ARG A 135 -5.74 -0.62 -13.61
N ALA A 136 -5.17 -1.11 -14.70
CA ALA A 136 -5.28 -2.53 -15.07
C ALA A 136 -4.63 -3.48 -14.04
N GLU A 137 -3.64 -3.01 -13.27
CA GLU A 137 -2.91 -3.80 -12.28
C GLU A 137 -3.47 -3.65 -10.86
N ILE A 138 -4.15 -2.55 -10.52
CA ILE A 138 -4.71 -2.31 -9.19
C ILE A 138 -5.67 -3.44 -8.74
N PRO A 139 -6.63 -3.92 -9.56
CA PRO A 139 -7.47 -5.06 -9.16
C PRO A 139 -6.69 -6.36 -8.95
N LEU A 140 -5.56 -6.55 -9.66
CA LEU A 140 -4.68 -7.71 -9.47
C LEU A 140 -3.95 -7.62 -8.12
N ALA A 141 -3.44 -6.43 -7.78
CA ALA A 141 -2.80 -6.16 -6.49
C ALA A 141 -3.79 -6.33 -5.32
N LEU A 142 -5.03 -5.85 -5.45
CA LEU A 142 -6.08 -6.03 -4.44
C LEU A 142 -6.41 -7.53 -4.22
N ARG A 143 -6.52 -8.32 -5.28
CA ARG A 143 -6.70 -9.78 -5.16
C ARG A 143 -5.49 -10.47 -4.52
N MET A 144 -4.28 -10.01 -4.81
CA MET A 144 -3.07 -10.50 -4.14
C MET A 144 -3.12 -10.19 -2.64
N VAL A 145 -3.48 -8.96 -2.24
CA VAL A 145 -3.69 -8.58 -0.84
C VAL A 145 -4.74 -9.49 -0.18
N HIS A 146 -5.88 -9.72 -0.86
CA HIS A 146 -6.91 -10.63 -0.37
C HIS A 146 -6.36 -12.05 -0.11
N HIS A 147 -5.48 -12.56 -0.97
CA HIS A 147 -4.85 -13.86 -0.78
C HIS A 147 -3.83 -13.89 0.37
N LEU A 148 -3.09 -12.82 0.58
CA LEU A 148 -2.10 -12.72 1.67
C LEU A 148 -2.76 -12.62 3.05
N LEU A 149 -4.00 -12.17 3.16
CA LEU A 149 -4.70 -12.06 4.41
C LEU A 149 -5.23 -13.42 4.90
N VAL A 150 -5.30 -13.61 6.20
CA VAL A 150 -6.10 -14.68 6.81
C VAL A 150 -7.59 -14.41 6.58
N PRO A 151 -8.51 -15.44 6.67
CA PRO A 151 -9.94 -15.19 6.63
C PRO A 151 -10.39 -14.20 7.70
N GLY A 152 -11.13 -13.17 7.33
CA GLY A 152 -11.53 -12.08 8.24
C GLY A 152 -10.39 -11.09 8.56
N GLY A 153 -9.24 -11.21 7.93
CA GLY A 153 -8.11 -10.28 8.08
C GLY A 153 -8.45 -8.87 7.65
N LEU A 154 -7.73 -7.90 8.19
CA LEU A 154 -8.00 -6.47 8.00
C LEU A 154 -7.13 -5.89 6.87
N PHE A 155 -7.72 -4.94 6.14
CA PHE A 155 -7.01 -4.22 5.10
C PHE A 155 -7.30 -2.73 5.20
N THR A 156 -6.28 -1.90 5.22
CA THR A 156 -6.44 -0.47 5.06
C THR A 156 -5.61 0.03 3.90
N LEU A 157 -6.20 0.93 3.10
CA LEU A 157 -5.51 1.54 1.97
C LEU A 157 -5.81 3.03 1.91
N SER A 158 -4.93 3.75 1.22
CA SER A 158 -5.22 5.11 0.80
C SER A 158 -4.88 5.33 -0.66
N MET A 159 -5.68 6.18 -1.30
CA MET A 159 -5.51 6.67 -2.67
C MET A 159 -5.77 8.18 -2.72
N VAL A 160 -5.26 8.82 -3.75
CA VAL A 160 -5.67 10.18 -4.12
C VAL A 160 -6.90 10.07 -5.04
N GLU A 161 -7.95 10.84 -4.71
CA GLU A 161 -9.17 10.90 -5.55
C GLU A 161 -8.87 11.63 -6.86
N ALA A 162 -8.79 10.91 -7.95
CA ALA A 162 -8.50 11.44 -9.28
C ALA A 162 -8.95 10.45 -10.36
N ASP A 163 -9.43 10.96 -11.49
CA ASP A 163 -9.75 10.14 -12.67
C ASP A 163 -8.56 10.12 -13.63
N VAL A 164 -7.51 9.37 -13.28
CA VAL A 164 -6.28 9.27 -14.09
C VAL A 164 -5.77 7.82 -14.12
N ASP A 165 -5.11 7.45 -15.23
CA ASP A 165 -4.48 6.14 -15.41
C ASP A 165 -3.06 6.32 -15.94
N ASP A 166 -2.10 5.81 -15.18
CA ASP A 166 -0.67 5.81 -15.51
C ASP A 166 -0.18 7.19 -15.99
N PHE A 167 -0.62 8.24 -15.30
CA PHE A 167 -0.35 9.63 -15.66
C PHE A 167 0.94 10.12 -15.01
N SER A 168 1.82 10.74 -15.81
CA SER A 168 3.09 11.29 -15.30
C SER A 168 2.89 12.65 -14.65
N ILE A 169 3.38 12.81 -13.42
CA ILE A 169 3.35 14.07 -12.67
C ILE A 169 4.74 14.44 -12.14
N PRO A 170 5.06 15.73 -12.01
CA PRO A 170 6.20 16.17 -11.21
C PRO A 170 5.90 15.92 -9.72
N PHE A 171 6.86 15.38 -8.99
CA PHE A 171 6.71 15.01 -7.59
C PHE A 171 8.04 15.12 -6.85
N ILE A 172 8.19 16.11 -5.98
CA ILE A 172 9.39 16.37 -5.15
C ILE A 172 10.69 16.40 -5.98
N GLY A 173 10.64 17.08 -7.15
CA GLY A 173 11.79 17.24 -8.05
C GLY A 173 12.06 16.07 -8.98
N GLU A 174 11.24 15.02 -8.95
CA GLU A 174 11.29 13.87 -9.84
C GLU A 174 10.00 13.77 -10.66
N ASN A 175 9.92 12.84 -11.61
CA ASN A 175 8.70 12.48 -12.29
C ASN A 175 8.26 11.07 -11.85
N ILE A 176 7.00 10.96 -11.42
CA ILE A 176 6.39 9.67 -11.08
C ILE A 176 5.15 9.44 -11.96
N ARG A 177 4.71 8.19 -12.05
CA ARG A 177 3.46 7.83 -12.71
C ARG A 177 2.45 7.41 -11.67
N VAL A 178 1.22 7.93 -11.81
CA VAL A 178 0.15 7.68 -10.85
C VAL A 178 -1.15 7.33 -11.55
N SER A 179 -1.95 6.51 -10.88
CA SER A 179 -3.35 6.25 -11.24
C SER A 179 -4.25 6.57 -10.05
N GLY A 180 -5.46 6.95 -10.32
CA GLY A 180 -6.47 7.21 -9.32
C GLY A 180 -7.83 6.80 -9.81
N TYR A 181 -8.77 6.73 -8.90
CA TYR A 181 -10.19 6.50 -9.14
C TYR A 181 -10.99 7.63 -8.50
N LEU A 182 -12.16 7.92 -9.05
CA LEU A 182 -13.17 8.64 -8.29
C LEU A 182 -13.69 7.74 -7.15
N ARG A 183 -14.18 8.35 -6.09
CA ARG A 183 -14.53 7.68 -4.85
C ARG A 183 -15.42 6.44 -5.00
N ASP A 184 -16.50 6.57 -5.76
CA ASP A 184 -17.46 5.47 -5.93
C ASP A 184 -16.85 4.33 -6.76
N GLU A 185 -16.05 4.64 -7.78
CA GLU A 185 -15.32 3.66 -8.58
C GLU A 185 -14.26 2.92 -7.74
N LEU A 186 -13.55 3.63 -6.87
CA LEU A 186 -12.59 3.00 -5.94
C LEU A 186 -13.29 1.98 -5.03
N ARG A 187 -14.47 2.33 -4.49
CA ARG A 187 -15.26 1.39 -3.67
C ARG A 187 -15.63 0.14 -4.45
N GLU A 188 -16.16 0.29 -5.67
CA GLU A 188 -16.53 -0.83 -6.53
C GLU A 188 -15.33 -1.76 -6.80
N VAL A 189 -14.17 -1.20 -7.12
CA VAL A 189 -12.94 -1.97 -7.40
C VAL A 189 -12.47 -2.74 -6.17
N VAL A 190 -12.52 -2.15 -4.98
CA VAL A 190 -12.13 -2.77 -3.71
C VAL A 190 -13.12 -3.88 -3.34
N GLU A 191 -14.43 -3.64 -3.45
CA GLU A 191 -15.46 -4.64 -3.16
C GLU A 191 -15.44 -5.82 -4.14
N ALA A 192 -15.18 -5.55 -5.43
CA ALA A 192 -15.02 -6.58 -6.45
C ALA A 192 -13.80 -7.49 -6.21
N ALA A 193 -12.78 -7.00 -5.48
CA ALA A 193 -11.63 -7.79 -5.07
C ALA A 193 -11.89 -8.70 -3.84
N GLY A 194 -13.11 -8.68 -3.27
CA GLY A 194 -13.52 -9.55 -2.17
C GLY A 194 -13.45 -8.91 -0.78
N PHE A 195 -13.38 -7.59 -0.72
CA PHE A 195 -13.39 -6.86 0.54
C PHE A 195 -14.78 -6.32 0.89
N GLU A 196 -15.02 -6.15 2.19
CA GLU A 196 -16.11 -5.37 2.74
C GLU A 196 -15.51 -4.07 3.28
N ILE A 197 -16.01 -2.93 2.82
CA ILE A 197 -15.58 -1.62 3.33
C ILE A 197 -16.35 -1.35 4.62
N SER A 198 -15.64 -1.35 5.75
CA SER A 198 -16.24 -1.12 7.07
C SER A 198 -16.28 0.35 7.47
N ASP A 199 -15.36 1.15 6.94
CA ASP A 199 -15.29 2.58 7.21
C ASP A 199 -14.51 3.31 6.11
N GLU A 200 -14.82 4.60 5.92
CA GLU A 200 -14.16 5.49 4.98
C GLU A 200 -13.96 6.87 5.60
N SER A 201 -12.79 7.44 5.36
CA SER A 201 -12.52 8.84 5.67
C SER A 201 -11.80 9.52 4.51
N SER A 202 -11.91 10.84 4.42
CA SER A 202 -11.19 11.62 3.42
C SER A 202 -10.72 12.94 3.99
N TYR A 203 -9.58 13.40 3.48
CA TYR A 203 -8.92 14.62 3.90
C TYR A 203 -8.51 15.43 2.67
N THR A 204 -8.78 16.74 2.69
CA THR A 204 -8.15 17.65 1.74
C THR A 204 -6.74 17.95 2.24
N TYR A 205 -5.73 17.63 1.47
CA TYR A 205 -4.33 17.77 1.83
C TYR A 205 -3.64 18.77 0.90
N ALA A 206 -2.91 19.70 1.47
CA ALA A 206 -2.03 20.60 0.74
C ALA A 206 -0.59 20.33 1.19
N PRO A 207 0.25 19.67 0.35
CA PRO A 207 1.63 19.40 0.69
C PRO A 207 2.43 20.66 1.00
N ALA A 208 3.46 20.54 1.85
CA ALA A 208 4.37 21.63 2.16
C ALA A 208 5.24 22.04 0.94
N SER A 209 5.43 21.13 -0.02
CA SER A 209 6.13 21.41 -1.27
C SER A 209 5.21 22.06 -2.29
N ALA A 210 5.68 23.15 -2.93
CA ALA A 210 4.97 23.82 -4.02
C ALA A 210 4.88 22.97 -5.30
N ASP A 211 5.68 21.90 -5.41
CA ASP A 211 5.72 21.03 -6.58
C ASP A 211 4.61 19.95 -6.56
N VAL A 212 3.88 19.81 -5.44
CA VAL A 212 2.77 18.88 -5.31
C VAL A 212 1.46 19.66 -5.15
N GLN A 213 0.49 19.38 -6.01
CA GLN A 213 -0.80 20.05 -5.98
C GLN A 213 -1.64 19.60 -4.76
N PRO A 214 -2.53 20.46 -4.22
CA PRO A 214 -3.52 20.03 -3.24
C PRO A 214 -4.37 18.88 -3.77
N GLU A 215 -4.66 17.92 -2.92
CA GLU A 215 -5.32 16.67 -3.29
C GLU A 215 -6.37 16.27 -2.25
N VAL A 216 -7.31 15.42 -2.65
CA VAL A 216 -8.22 14.73 -1.73
C VAL A 216 -7.69 13.32 -1.53
N GLN A 217 -7.32 13.01 -0.31
CA GLN A 217 -6.87 11.69 0.11
C GLN A 217 -8.07 10.89 0.64
N ILE A 218 -8.27 9.68 0.11
CA ILE A 218 -9.30 8.73 0.56
C ILE A 218 -8.61 7.62 1.33
N PHE A 219 -9.16 7.27 2.48
CA PHE A 219 -8.73 6.14 3.31
C PHE A 219 -9.89 5.16 3.47
N LEU A 220 -9.69 3.91 3.08
CA LEU A 220 -10.66 2.84 3.26
C LEU A 220 -10.15 1.85 4.30
N ARG A 221 -11.04 1.44 5.22
CA ARG A 221 -10.84 0.37 6.19
C ARG A 221 -11.72 -0.80 5.80
N CYS A 222 -11.11 -1.94 5.55
CA CYS A 222 -11.75 -3.06 4.91
C CYS A 222 -11.55 -4.36 5.70
N ILE A 223 -12.46 -5.28 5.53
CA ILE A 223 -12.40 -6.64 6.07
C ILE A 223 -12.41 -7.61 4.90
N ARG A 224 -11.50 -8.59 4.89
CA ARG A 224 -11.54 -9.68 3.94
C ARG A 224 -12.82 -10.48 4.12
N ARG A 225 -13.69 -10.54 3.10
CA ARG A 225 -14.89 -11.38 3.12
C ARG A 225 -14.50 -12.86 3.26
N GLN A 226 -15.25 -13.57 4.09
CA GLN A 226 -15.18 -15.04 4.14
C GLN A 226 -15.99 -15.57 2.96
N VAL A 227 -15.34 -16.30 2.07
CA VAL A 227 -16.00 -17.00 0.95
C VAL A 227 -16.37 -18.40 1.41
#